data_9c6ba7eb2ca0acccb68489a93999dc8a
#
_entry.id   9c6ba7eb2ca0acccb68489a93999dc8a
#
_cell.length_a   1.000
_cell.length_b   1.000
_cell.length_c   1.000
_cell.angle_alpha   90.00
_cell.angle_beta   90.00
_cell.angle_gamma   90.00
#
_symmetry.space_group_name_H-M   'P 1'
#
loop_
_entity.id
_entity.type
_entity.pdbx_description
1 polymer ?
#
loop_
_entity_poly.entity_id
_entity_poly.type
_entity_poly.pdbx_seq_one_letter_code
_entity_poly.pdbx_strand_id
1 'polypeptide(L)'
;MKYTTYNSTTQEVIVTGRPYPTADGSRPPNLADDIHILEEVTEARPTYDSATHKLVKDAVNYDTINNTATTSWSAVALTAEEIAERTPAHYETSTGIKMATDLQSQAAFSNMMTLLNEAGMADTEMVMIKDCFGTSHAMTLADFRTHAVAFGLHCYSQFHSS
;
A
#
# COMPACT_ATOMS: atom_id res chain seq x y z
N MET A 1 12.71 -23.25 -13.38
CA MET A 1 11.36 -23.14 -13.94
C MET A 1 10.40 -23.96 -13.10
N LYS A 2 9.20 -23.47 -12.91
CA LYS A 2 8.11 -24.16 -12.23
C LYS A 2 7.00 -24.43 -13.23
N TYR A 3 6.22 -25.47 -13.02
CA TYR A 3 5.18 -25.91 -13.93
C TYR A 3 3.89 -26.23 -13.19
N THR A 4 2.80 -25.99 -13.86
CA THR A 4 1.44 -26.35 -13.45
C THR A 4 0.93 -27.46 -14.34
N THR A 5 0.34 -28.51 -13.76
CA THR A 5 -0.40 -29.53 -14.49
C THR A 5 -1.88 -29.17 -14.52
N TYR A 6 -2.44 -29.05 -15.69
CA TYR A 6 -3.80 -28.54 -15.95
C TYR A 6 -4.58 -29.52 -16.83
N ASN A 7 -5.83 -29.79 -16.46
CA ASN A 7 -6.77 -30.56 -17.28
C ASN A 7 -7.65 -29.61 -18.09
N SER A 8 -7.52 -29.64 -19.42
CA SER A 8 -8.28 -28.75 -20.32
C SER A 8 -9.75 -29.12 -20.45
N THR A 9 -10.13 -30.38 -20.19
CA THR A 9 -11.51 -30.86 -20.25
C THR A 9 -12.29 -30.46 -18.99
N THR A 10 -11.73 -30.67 -17.79
CA THR A 10 -12.39 -30.31 -16.53
C THR A 10 -12.11 -28.87 -16.13
N GLN A 11 -11.13 -28.19 -16.76
CA GLN A 11 -10.62 -26.86 -16.41
C GLN A 11 -10.06 -26.79 -14.98
N GLU A 12 -9.49 -27.88 -14.51
CA GLU A 12 -8.94 -27.98 -13.15
C GLU A 12 -7.42 -28.01 -13.14
N VAL A 13 -6.86 -27.36 -12.13
CA VAL A 13 -5.42 -27.43 -11.82
C VAL A 13 -5.19 -28.65 -10.96
N ILE A 14 -4.34 -29.56 -11.44
CA ILE A 14 -4.02 -30.81 -10.74
C ILE A 14 -2.86 -30.56 -9.76
N VAL A 15 -1.78 -29.92 -10.22
CA VAL A 15 -0.58 -29.62 -9.42
C VAL A 15 0.04 -28.31 -9.89
N THR A 16 0.58 -27.52 -8.98
CA THR A 16 1.31 -26.26 -9.26
C THR A 16 2.71 -26.26 -8.65
N GLY A 17 3.60 -25.42 -9.19
CA GLY A 17 4.90 -25.10 -8.59
C GLY A 17 5.91 -26.24 -8.58
N ARG A 18 5.73 -27.27 -9.40
CA ARG A 18 6.63 -28.43 -9.49
C ARG A 18 7.65 -28.28 -10.60
N PRO A 19 8.83 -28.93 -10.48
CA PRO A 19 9.72 -29.06 -11.63
C PRO A 19 9.05 -29.91 -12.72
N TYR A 20 9.53 -29.77 -13.97
CA TYR A 20 9.03 -30.61 -15.06
C TYR A 20 9.16 -32.11 -14.69
N PRO A 21 8.14 -32.93 -14.98
CA PRO A 21 8.10 -34.32 -14.49
C PRO A 21 9.15 -35.24 -15.13
N THR A 22 9.73 -34.86 -16.25
CA THR A 22 10.81 -35.62 -16.92
C THR A 22 12.11 -34.81 -16.93
N ALA A 23 13.25 -35.47 -16.77
CA ALA A 23 14.54 -34.80 -16.67
C ALA A 23 14.97 -34.12 -18.00
N ASP A 24 14.48 -34.64 -19.11
CA ASP A 24 14.78 -34.17 -20.47
C ASP A 24 13.73 -33.18 -21.03
N GLY A 25 12.69 -32.87 -20.21
CA GLY A 25 11.61 -31.97 -20.61
C GLY A 25 10.63 -32.59 -21.63
N SER A 26 10.72 -33.88 -21.90
CA SER A 26 9.77 -34.57 -22.77
C SER A 26 8.43 -34.80 -22.08
N ARG A 27 7.33 -34.84 -22.86
CA ARG A 27 6.02 -35.19 -22.33
C ARG A 27 6.02 -36.60 -21.76
N PRO A 28 5.55 -36.84 -20.53
CA PRO A 28 5.42 -38.18 -19.99
C PRO A 28 4.57 -39.08 -20.91
N PRO A 29 5.01 -40.30 -21.21
CA PRO A 29 4.39 -41.15 -22.24
C PRO A 29 2.96 -41.60 -21.90
N ASN A 30 2.61 -41.60 -20.61
CA ASN A 30 1.28 -42.04 -20.13
C ASN A 30 0.38 -40.87 -19.74
N LEU A 31 0.70 -39.63 -20.13
CA LEU A 31 -0.12 -38.47 -19.83
C LEU A 31 -1.30 -38.40 -20.81
N ALA A 32 -2.53 -38.33 -20.30
CA ALA A 32 -3.74 -38.21 -21.10
C ALA A 32 -3.70 -36.92 -21.96
N ASP A 33 -4.34 -36.92 -23.14
CA ASP A 33 -4.23 -35.82 -24.10
C ASP A 33 -4.80 -34.50 -23.58
N ASP A 34 -5.78 -34.55 -22.68
CA ASP A 34 -6.37 -33.39 -22.02
C ASP A 34 -5.57 -32.85 -20.84
N ILE A 35 -4.46 -33.51 -20.46
CA ILE A 35 -3.56 -33.07 -19.40
C ILE A 35 -2.38 -32.32 -20.01
N HIS A 36 -2.23 -31.07 -19.63
CA HIS A 36 -1.17 -30.18 -20.08
C HIS A 36 -0.19 -29.86 -18.97
N ILE A 37 1.10 -29.76 -19.31
CA ILE A 37 2.15 -29.29 -18.40
C ILE A 37 2.54 -27.90 -18.86
N LEU A 38 2.09 -26.90 -18.11
CA LEU A 38 2.22 -25.49 -18.46
C LEU A 38 3.36 -24.85 -17.67
N GLU A 39 4.23 -24.11 -18.33
CA GLU A 39 5.26 -23.31 -17.68
C GLU A 39 4.61 -22.15 -16.89
N GLU A 40 4.97 -22.01 -15.62
CA GLU A 40 4.50 -20.89 -14.80
C GLU A 40 5.25 -19.61 -15.15
N VAL A 41 4.54 -18.65 -15.71
CA VAL A 41 5.03 -17.32 -16.05
C VAL A 41 4.37 -16.31 -15.14
N THR A 42 5.15 -15.42 -14.55
CA THR A 42 4.62 -14.31 -13.76
C THR A 42 4.98 -13.01 -14.46
N GLU A 43 3.99 -12.25 -14.83
CA GLU A 43 4.20 -10.93 -15.43
C GLU A 43 4.72 -9.92 -14.40
N ALA A 44 5.38 -8.88 -14.91
CA ALA A 44 5.80 -7.77 -14.05
C ALA A 44 4.59 -7.08 -13.43
N ARG A 45 4.72 -6.72 -12.16
CA ARG A 45 3.66 -5.97 -11.49
C ARG A 45 3.55 -4.57 -12.09
N PRO A 46 2.34 -4.08 -12.37
CA PRO A 46 2.15 -2.72 -12.85
C PRO A 46 2.57 -1.70 -11.80
N THR A 47 3.06 -0.56 -12.25
CA THR A 47 3.25 0.61 -11.38
C THR A 47 1.87 1.20 -11.05
N TYR A 48 1.63 1.52 -9.79
CA TYR A 48 0.37 2.10 -9.34
C TYR A 48 0.59 3.06 -8.16
N ASP A 49 -0.37 3.95 -7.97
CA ASP A 49 -0.40 4.82 -6.79
C ASP A 49 -1.09 4.08 -5.64
N SER A 50 -0.33 3.74 -4.59
CA SER A 50 -0.83 3.00 -3.43
C SER A 50 -1.84 3.78 -2.58
N ALA A 51 -1.95 5.10 -2.73
CA ALA A 51 -2.95 5.91 -2.04
C ALA A 51 -4.35 5.76 -2.65
N THR A 52 -4.44 5.44 -3.94
CA THR A 52 -5.69 5.38 -4.69
C THR A 52 -6.01 4.00 -5.26
N HIS A 53 -5.03 3.10 -5.32
CA HIS A 53 -5.17 1.78 -5.90
C HIS A 53 -4.56 0.68 -5.01
N LYS A 54 -5.04 -0.54 -5.20
CA LYS A 54 -4.45 -1.77 -4.66
C LYS A 54 -4.06 -2.71 -5.78
N LEU A 55 -3.04 -3.54 -5.53
CA LEU A 55 -2.62 -4.58 -6.45
C LEU A 55 -3.42 -5.84 -6.18
N VAL A 56 -4.08 -6.34 -7.20
CA VAL A 56 -4.87 -7.58 -7.15
C VAL A 56 -4.22 -8.59 -8.09
N LYS A 57 -4.05 -9.82 -7.61
CA LYS A 57 -3.63 -10.92 -8.46
C LYS A 57 -4.82 -11.36 -9.29
N ASP A 58 -4.67 -11.35 -10.60
CA ASP A 58 -5.70 -11.80 -11.53
C ASP A 58 -5.84 -13.33 -11.52
N ALA A 59 -6.90 -13.83 -12.11
CA ALA A 59 -7.03 -15.26 -12.39
C ALA A 59 -5.88 -15.70 -13.30
N VAL A 60 -5.35 -16.91 -13.03
CA VAL A 60 -4.28 -17.47 -13.87
C VAL A 60 -4.86 -17.80 -15.25
N ASN A 61 -4.19 -17.32 -16.30
CA ASN A 61 -4.52 -17.67 -17.67
C ASN A 61 -3.76 -18.94 -18.06
N TYR A 62 -4.50 -19.99 -18.41
CA TYR A 62 -3.97 -21.29 -18.85
C TYR A 62 -4.01 -21.39 -20.37
N ASP A 63 -2.87 -21.17 -21.03
CA ASP A 63 -2.71 -21.26 -22.49
C ASP A 63 -2.12 -22.63 -22.85
N THR A 64 -2.99 -23.54 -23.29
CA THR A 64 -2.60 -24.90 -23.68
C THR A 64 -1.93 -24.96 -25.06
N ILE A 65 -2.06 -23.91 -25.87
CA ILE A 65 -1.40 -23.81 -27.19
C ILE A 65 0.07 -23.46 -27.02
N ASN A 66 0.36 -22.46 -26.19
CA ASN A 66 1.73 -22.01 -25.90
C ASN A 66 2.33 -22.70 -24.68
N ASN A 67 1.60 -23.60 -24.04
CA ASN A 67 2.01 -24.33 -22.84
C ASN A 67 2.45 -23.40 -21.69
N THR A 68 1.70 -22.34 -21.43
CA THR A 68 1.98 -21.38 -20.35
C THR A 68 0.81 -21.23 -19.39
N ALA A 69 1.13 -21.07 -18.10
CA ALA A 69 0.22 -20.65 -17.04
C ALA A 69 0.66 -19.29 -16.55
N THR A 70 0.01 -18.24 -17.04
CA THR A 70 0.42 -16.85 -16.81
C THR A 70 -0.32 -16.24 -15.63
N THR A 71 0.43 -15.76 -14.65
CA THR A 71 -0.07 -14.93 -13.56
C THR A 71 0.17 -13.47 -13.89
N SER A 72 -0.90 -12.68 -13.94
CA SER A 72 -0.87 -11.22 -14.08
C SER A 72 -1.37 -10.51 -12.83
N TRP A 73 -1.23 -9.19 -12.82
CA TRP A 73 -1.61 -8.33 -11.72
C TRP A 73 -2.29 -7.07 -12.26
N SER A 74 -3.40 -6.70 -11.67
CA SER A 74 -4.13 -5.49 -12.01
C SER A 74 -4.07 -4.47 -10.87
N ALA A 75 -3.90 -3.20 -11.22
CA ALA A 75 -4.08 -2.10 -10.28
C ALA A 75 -5.58 -1.75 -10.26
N VAL A 76 -6.24 -2.01 -9.12
CA VAL A 76 -7.67 -1.76 -8.93
C VAL A 76 -7.85 -0.57 -8.01
N ALA A 77 -8.72 0.36 -8.38
CA ALA A 77 -9.05 1.51 -7.53
C ALA A 77 -9.58 1.06 -6.17
N LEU A 78 -9.13 1.73 -5.11
CA LEU A 78 -9.66 1.52 -3.76
C LEU A 78 -11.10 2.03 -3.68
N THR A 79 -11.93 1.36 -2.91
CA THR A 79 -13.26 1.88 -2.57
C THR A 79 -13.15 3.06 -1.59
N ALA A 80 -14.23 3.83 -1.44
CA ALA A 80 -14.25 4.94 -0.48
C ALA A 80 -14.02 4.45 0.96
N GLU A 81 -14.53 3.27 1.33
CA GLU A 81 -14.32 2.63 2.62
C GLU A 81 -12.86 2.25 2.82
N GLU A 82 -12.22 1.63 1.83
CA GLU A 82 -10.80 1.24 1.90
C GLU A 82 -9.87 2.46 1.98
N ILE A 83 -10.24 3.57 1.31
CA ILE A 83 -9.52 4.84 1.43
C ILE A 83 -9.69 5.40 2.83
N ALA A 84 -10.92 5.39 3.39
CA ALA A 84 -11.19 5.86 4.73
C ALA A 84 -10.42 5.05 5.80
N GLU A 85 -10.38 3.73 5.68
CA GLU A 85 -9.61 2.85 6.58
C GLU A 85 -8.10 3.12 6.55
N ARG A 86 -7.56 3.49 5.39
CA ARG A 86 -6.13 3.80 5.21
C ARG A 86 -5.77 5.23 5.58
N THR A 87 -6.77 6.12 5.65
CA THR A 87 -6.56 7.51 6.02
C THR A 87 -6.44 7.61 7.54
N PRO A 88 -5.30 8.02 8.09
CA PRO A 88 -5.17 8.20 9.53
C PRO A 88 -6.15 9.26 10.01
N ALA A 89 -6.71 9.06 11.21
CA ALA A 89 -7.50 10.08 11.89
C ALA A 89 -6.66 11.36 12.00
N HIS A 90 -7.19 12.48 11.54
CA HIS A 90 -6.43 13.73 11.46
C HIS A 90 -7.29 14.96 11.77
N TYR A 91 -6.63 15.99 12.20
CA TYR A 91 -7.12 17.35 12.26
C TYR A 91 -6.60 18.13 11.04
N GLU A 92 -7.48 18.81 10.34
CA GLU A 92 -7.10 19.69 9.23
C GLU A 92 -7.01 21.14 9.70
N THR A 93 -5.85 21.74 9.52
CA THR A 93 -5.64 23.15 9.86
C THR A 93 -6.37 24.07 8.87
N SER A 94 -6.52 25.36 9.21
CA SER A 94 -7.10 26.36 8.30
C SER A 94 -6.33 26.55 6.98
N THR A 95 -5.09 26.06 6.91
CA THR A 95 -4.25 26.09 5.70
C THR A 95 -4.23 24.76 4.96
N GLY A 96 -5.07 23.78 5.35
CA GLY A 96 -5.19 22.48 4.69
C GLY A 96 -4.14 21.44 5.11
N ILE A 97 -3.34 21.72 6.14
CA ILE A 97 -2.34 20.76 6.64
C ILE A 97 -3.05 19.73 7.53
N LYS A 98 -2.83 18.45 7.26
CA LYS A 98 -3.49 17.34 7.96
C LYS A 98 -2.55 16.73 8.99
N MET A 99 -2.88 16.92 10.26
CA MET A 99 -2.08 16.51 11.42
C MET A 99 -2.70 15.27 12.05
N ALA A 100 -1.96 14.14 12.13
CA ALA A 100 -2.48 12.92 12.74
C ALA A 100 -2.82 13.12 14.21
N THR A 101 -3.97 12.58 14.65
CA THR A 101 -4.50 12.76 16.02
C THR A 101 -4.19 11.60 16.96
N ASP A 102 -3.34 10.65 16.54
CA ASP A 102 -2.87 9.58 17.43
C ASP A 102 -1.93 10.11 18.54
N LEU A 103 -1.80 9.37 19.63
CA LEU A 103 -1.02 9.76 20.79
C LEU A 103 0.46 9.99 20.50
N GLN A 104 1.03 9.23 19.56
CA GLN A 104 2.44 9.38 19.18
C GLN A 104 2.67 10.70 18.44
N SER A 105 1.78 11.05 17.53
CA SER A 105 1.82 12.33 16.81
C SER A 105 1.63 13.52 17.74
N GLN A 106 0.68 13.44 18.70
CA GLN A 106 0.49 14.47 19.73
C GLN A 106 1.76 14.67 20.56
N ALA A 107 2.39 13.58 21.01
CA ALA A 107 3.64 13.65 21.78
C ALA A 107 4.79 14.24 20.94
N ALA A 108 4.89 13.88 19.68
CA ALA A 108 5.91 14.42 18.76
C ALA A 108 5.74 15.93 18.56
N PHE A 109 4.52 16.42 18.37
CA PHE A 109 4.22 17.86 18.29
C PHE A 109 4.55 18.60 19.57
N SER A 110 4.16 18.06 20.73
CA SER A 110 4.49 18.65 22.03
C SER A 110 5.97 18.75 22.26
N ASN A 111 6.72 17.70 21.96
CA ASN A 111 8.19 17.69 22.07
C ASN A 111 8.84 18.69 21.11
N MET A 112 8.37 18.76 19.87
CA MET A 112 8.86 19.71 18.89
C MET A 112 8.65 21.16 19.37
N MET A 113 7.46 21.49 19.90
CA MET A 113 7.18 22.81 20.46
C MET A 113 8.13 23.15 21.61
N THR A 114 8.40 22.20 22.50
CA THR A 114 9.32 22.38 23.62
C THR A 114 10.75 22.67 23.12
N LEU A 115 11.25 21.85 22.19
CA LEU A 115 12.59 22.02 21.60
C LEU A 115 12.76 23.36 20.88
N LEU A 116 11.76 23.80 20.11
CA LEU A 116 11.80 25.08 19.39
C LEU A 116 11.82 26.27 20.36
N ASN A 117 11.08 26.18 21.47
CA ASN A 117 11.08 27.19 22.52
C ASN A 117 12.42 27.22 23.28
N GLU A 118 12.97 26.07 23.63
CA GLU A 118 14.28 25.95 24.31
C GLU A 118 15.44 26.45 23.44
N ALA A 119 15.36 26.22 22.10
CA ALA A 119 16.34 26.71 21.14
C ALA A 119 16.28 28.24 20.96
N GLY A 120 15.24 28.92 21.49
CA GLY A 120 15.08 30.37 21.38
C GLY A 120 14.88 30.86 19.95
N MET A 121 14.29 30.02 19.09
CA MET A 121 14.03 30.39 17.70
C MET A 121 13.06 31.57 17.61
N ALA A 122 13.32 32.47 16.69
CA ALA A 122 12.46 33.63 16.46
C ALA A 122 11.19 33.22 15.69
N ASP A 123 10.09 33.93 15.90
CA ASP A 123 8.79 33.68 15.27
C ASP A 123 8.83 33.74 13.73
N THR A 124 9.80 34.45 13.17
CA THR A 124 9.99 34.60 11.73
C THR A 124 10.82 33.48 11.11
N GLU A 125 11.44 32.61 11.91
CA GLU A 125 12.25 31.51 11.39
C GLU A 125 11.35 30.42 10.78
N MET A 126 11.89 29.80 9.72
CA MET A 126 11.16 28.78 8.97
C MET A 126 11.34 27.41 9.64
N VAL A 127 10.22 26.71 9.82
CA VAL A 127 10.18 25.32 10.26
C VAL A 127 9.55 24.44 9.18
N MET A 128 10.00 23.20 9.13
CA MET A 128 9.46 22.17 8.23
C MET A 128 8.74 21.13 9.04
N ILE A 129 7.48 20.88 8.70
CA ILE A 129 6.71 19.78 9.27
C ILE A 129 6.25 18.83 8.18
N LYS A 130 6.04 17.57 8.54
CA LYS A 130 5.37 16.61 7.66
C LYS A 130 3.94 16.40 8.15
N ASP A 131 3.01 16.39 7.22
CA ASP A 131 1.62 16.00 7.51
C ASP A 131 1.48 14.47 7.66
N CYS A 132 0.29 14.01 8.03
CA CYS A 132 0.02 12.59 8.20
C CYS A 132 0.08 11.75 6.91
N PHE A 133 0.21 12.38 5.76
CA PHE A 133 0.44 11.74 4.46
C PHE A 133 1.90 11.83 3.98
N GLY A 134 2.79 12.42 4.81
CA GLY A 134 4.21 12.55 4.52
C GLY A 134 4.58 13.77 3.67
N THR A 135 3.61 14.63 3.32
CA THR A 135 3.87 15.89 2.59
C THR A 135 4.57 16.90 3.50
N SER A 136 5.63 17.50 3.00
CA SER A 136 6.39 18.51 3.76
C SER A 136 5.82 19.90 3.54
N HIS A 137 5.62 20.63 4.64
CA HIS A 137 5.10 21.99 4.66
C HIS A 137 6.11 22.90 5.35
N ALA A 138 6.49 23.99 4.68
CA ALA A 138 7.33 25.04 5.23
C ALA A 138 6.46 26.19 5.73
N MET A 139 6.68 26.65 6.95
CA MET A 139 5.95 27.77 7.55
C MET A 139 6.81 28.52 8.56
N THR A 140 6.40 29.71 8.95
CA THR A 140 7.04 30.43 10.03
C THR A 140 6.81 29.74 11.38
N LEU A 141 7.67 29.95 12.35
CA LEU A 141 7.45 29.42 13.71
C LEU A 141 6.19 29.97 14.34
N ALA A 142 5.81 31.23 14.05
CA ALA A 142 4.54 31.83 14.49
C ALA A 142 3.32 31.06 13.97
N ASP A 143 3.30 30.74 12.66
CA ASP A 143 2.22 29.96 12.03
C ASP A 143 2.17 28.53 12.62
N PHE A 144 3.33 27.90 12.78
CA PHE A 144 3.44 26.58 13.40
C PHE A 144 2.85 26.58 14.82
N ARG A 145 3.18 27.56 15.66
CA ARG A 145 2.62 27.70 17.02
C ARG A 145 1.10 27.83 16.97
N THR A 146 0.58 28.64 16.05
CA THR A 146 -0.87 28.81 15.85
C THR A 146 -1.54 27.49 15.52
N HIS A 147 -0.96 26.72 14.58
CA HIS A 147 -1.50 25.41 14.21
C HIS A 147 -1.36 24.38 15.35
N ALA A 148 -0.25 24.38 16.09
CA ALA A 148 -0.02 23.48 17.21
C ALA A 148 -1.01 23.72 18.36
N VAL A 149 -1.35 24.97 18.67
CA VAL A 149 -2.37 25.31 19.68
C VAL A 149 -3.74 24.85 19.22
N ALA A 150 -4.14 25.13 17.98
CA ALA A 150 -5.42 24.71 17.45
C ALA A 150 -5.56 23.17 17.42
N PHE A 151 -4.51 22.47 17.03
CA PHE A 151 -4.42 21.01 17.08
C PHE A 151 -4.56 20.47 18.51
N GLY A 152 -3.83 21.04 19.47
CA GLY A 152 -3.91 20.65 20.88
C GLY A 152 -5.32 20.82 21.46
N LEU A 153 -5.98 21.93 21.14
CA LEU A 153 -7.38 22.18 21.55
C LEU A 153 -8.35 21.18 20.92
N HIS A 154 -8.15 20.84 19.63
CA HIS A 154 -8.93 19.81 18.97
C HIS A 154 -8.77 18.45 19.66
N CYS A 155 -7.54 18.00 19.89
CA CYS A 155 -7.28 16.73 20.58
C CYS A 155 -7.89 16.72 22.00
N TYR A 156 -7.74 17.82 22.75
CA TYR A 156 -8.33 17.96 24.09
C TYR A 156 -9.85 17.81 24.05
N SER A 157 -10.53 18.43 23.08
CA SER A 157 -11.99 18.35 22.95
C SER A 157 -12.47 16.92 22.66
N GLN A 158 -11.72 16.13 21.88
CA GLN A 158 -12.06 14.73 21.60
C GLN A 158 -12.04 13.85 22.87
N PHE A 159 -11.11 14.09 23.79
CA PHE A 159 -11.02 13.35 25.07
C PHE A 159 -12.16 13.65 26.02
N HIS A 160 -12.77 14.83 25.94
CA HIS A 160 -13.85 15.25 26.88
C HIS A 160 -15.26 15.08 26.31
N SER A 161 -15.37 14.62 25.04
CA SER A 161 -16.65 14.39 24.35
C SER A 161 -17.07 12.91 24.31
N SER A 162 -16.31 12.03 24.97
CA SER A 162 -16.51 10.56 24.97
C SER A 162 -17.23 10.08 26.20
#